data_a3fe6a2f607210e4de40f83dcc1d762c
#
_entry.id   a3fe6a2f607210e4de40f83dcc1d762c
#
_cell.length_a   1.000
_cell.length_b   1.000
_cell.length_c   1.000
_cell.angle_alpha   90.00
_cell.angle_beta   90.00
_cell.angle_gamma   90.00
#
_symmetry.space_group_name_H-M   'P 1'
#
loop_
_entity.id
_entity.type
_entity.pdbx_description
1 polymer ?
#
loop_
_entity_poly.entity_id
_entity_poly.type
_entity_poly.pdbx_seq_one_letter_code
_entity_poly.pdbx_strand_id
1 'polypeptide(L)'
;MKKAVLLLLIYCSQVMAHPHSWVEMKTYIQGNQREITGLYMVWEFDAMTTAYMLDGEDRSDPNMLKQLAHSIAENMLSSHYFTYFYQGENPIKYRKAIDPDLTLKRGKATLRFDLPLAKPLPLDSDKLKLLIFDPTYYVDMSWNSAEDIHLDDSMQCKIRLEKPNPTAEQMAYAMALPIDADPDDALGQLFTQTMYIDCHSNE
;
A
#
# COMPACT_ATOMS: atom_id res chain seq x y z
N MET A 1 -48.25 41.80 -8.35
CA MET A 1 -47.21 40.98 -9.01
C MET A 1 -46.24 40.51 -7.94
N LYS A 2 -46.35 39.26 -7.49
CA LYS A 2 -45.51 38.67 -6.45
C LYS A 2 -44.25 38.10 -7.09
N LYS A 3 -43.08 38.68 -6.81
CA LYS A 3 -41.79 38.14 -7.28
C LYS A 3 -41.41 36.95 -6.37
N ALA A 4 -41.50 35.74 -6.92
CA ALA A 4 -40.97 34.54 -6.26
C ALA A 4 -39.44 34.56 -6.41
N VAL A 5 -38.73 34.71 -5.30
CA VAL A 5 -37.28 34.53 -5.24
C VAL A 5 -37.03 33.04 -5.09
N LEU A 6 -36.56 32.40 -6.16
CA LEU A 6 -36.11 31.01 -6.15
C LEU A 6 -34.73 30.93 -5.47
N LEU A 7 -34.71 30.51 -4.22
CA LEU A 7 -33.47 30.21 -3.48
C LEU A 7 -32.89 28.91 -4.06
N LEU A 8 -31.89 29.04 -4.89
CA LEU A 8 -31.09 27.90 -5.36
C LEU A 8 -30.18 27.47 -4.20
N LEU A 9 -30.58 26.45 -3.47
CA LEU A 9 -29.71 25.77 -2.51
C LEU A 9 -28.65 25.02 -3.30
N ILE A 10 -27.48 25.63 -3.41
CA ILE A 10 -26.26 24.95 -3.88
C ILE A 10 -25.87 23.97 -2.77
N TYR A 11 -26.25 22.71 -2.92
CA TYR A 11 -25.67 21.62 -2.14
C TYR A 11 -24.21 21.51 -2.58
N CYS A 12 -23.31 22.12 -1.81
CA CYS A 12 -21.88 21.79 -1.88
C CYS A 12 -21.76 20.35 -1.40
N SER A 13 -21.71 19.40 -2.34
CA SER A 13 -21.26 18.05 -2.02
C SER A 13 -19.81 18.20 -1.49
N GLN A 14 -19.60 17.86 -0.26
CA GLN A 14 -18.27 17.74 0.33
C GLN A 14 -17.55 16.65 -0.46
N VAL A 15 -16.69 17.04 -1.37
CA VAL A 15 -15.79 16.12 -2.06
C VAL A 15 -14.81 15.66 -0.99
N MET A 16 -14.87 14.40 -0.62
CA MET A 16 -13.89 13.79 0.28
C MET A 16 -12.51 13.94 -0.37
N ALA A 17 -11.58 14.55 0.34
CA ALA A 17 -10.31 14.93 -0.25
C ALA A 17 -9.23 13.85 -0.14
N HIS A 18 -9.30 12.95 0.83
CA HIS A 18 -8.36 11.83 0.99
C HIS A 18 -9.12 10.57 1.42
N PRO A 19 -8.71 9.38 0.94
CA PRO A 19 -7.70 9.11 -0.11
C PRO A 19 -8.23 9.36 -1.54
N HIS A 20 -7.31 9.53 -2.50
CA HIS A 20 -7.61 9.73 -3.93
C HIS A 20 -7.39 8.47 -4.77
N SER A 21 -6.73 7.48 -4.21
CA SER A 21 -6.34 6.23 -4.86
C SER A 21 -6.49 5.08 -3.87
N TRP A 22 -6.88 3.92 -4.37
CA TRP A 22 -7.02 2.70 -3.58
C TRP A 22 -6.22 1.58 -4.19
N VAL A 23 -5.44 0.90 -3.34
CA VAL A 23 -4.61 -0.24 -3.71
C VAL A 23 -5.01 -1.44 -2.85
N GLU A 24 -5.54 -2.48 -3.50
CA GLU A 24 -5.75 -3.78 -2.85
C GLU A 24 -4.46 -4.61 -2.94
N MET A 25 -3.96 -5.05 -1.79
CA MET A 25 -2.66 -5.70 -1.71
C MET A 25 -2.75 -7.19 -1.46
N LYS A 26 -1.78 -7.94 -2.04
CA LYS A 26 -1.37 -9.25 -1.54
C LYS A 26 0.13 -9.23 -1.28
N THR A 27 0.52 -9.87 -0.20
CA THR A 27 1.92 -9.92 0.22
C THR A 27 2.33 -11.36 0.49
N TYR A 28 3.43 -11.78 -0.13
CA TYR A 28 4.01 -13.10 0.07
C TYR A 28 5.34 -12.93 0.79
N ILE A 29 5.42 -13.45 2.01
CA ILE A 29 6.63 -13.45 2.82
C ILE A 29 7.52 -14.57 2.29
N GLN A 30 8.63 -14.20 1.68
CA GLN A 30 9.59 -15.13 1.08
C GLN A 30 10.66 -15.52 2.10
N GLY A 31 11.02 -16.79 2.12
CA GLY A 31 12.07 -17.28 3.01
C GLY A 31 12.05 -18.79 3.14
N ASN A 32 12.41 -19.28 4.32
CA ASN A 32 12.44 -20.69 4.64
C ASN A 32 12.20 -20.89 6.17
N GLN A 33 12.42 -22.09 6.68
CA GLN A 33 12.22 -22.41 8.11
C GLN A 33 13.12 -21.63 9.09
N ARG A 34 14.14 -20.91 8.61
CA ARG A 34 15.13 -20.24 9.45
C ARG A 34 15.11 -18.73 9.33
N GLU A 35 14.71 -18.20 8.16
CA GLU A 35 14.88 -16.78 7.86
C GLU A 35 13.88 -16.28 6.82
N ILE A 36 13.54 -15.00 6.89
CA ILE A 36 12.85 -14.24 5.84
C ILE A 36 13.92 -13.60 4.97
N THR A 37 13.75 -13.75 3.64
CA THR A 37 14.71 -13.22 2.65
C THR A 37 14.16 -12.03 1.86
N GLY A 38 12.84 -11.89 1.78
CA GLY A 38 12.19 -10.85 1.01
C GLY A 38 10.67 -10.88 1.12
N LEU A 39 10.06 -10.01 0.34
CA LEU A 39 8.62 -9.91 0.17
C LEU A 39 8.33 -9.92 -1.34
N TYR A 40 7.33 -10.68 -1.77
CA TYR A 40 6.76 -10.52 -3.10
C TYR A 40 5.43 -9.80 -2.99
N MET A 41 5.30 -8.70 -3.72
CA MET A 41 4.18 -7.78 -3.65
C MET A 41 3.28 -7.92 -4.87
N VAL A 42 1.97 -7.87 -4.65
CA VAL A 42 0.95 -7.80 -5.70
C VAL A 42 -0.01 -6.68 -5.32
N TRP A 43 -0.02 -5.59 -6.09
CA TRP A 43 -0.82 -4.40 -5.83
C TRP A 43 -1.78 -4.18 -6.99
N GLU A 44 -3.07 -4.31 -6.72
CA GLU A 44 -4.12 -4.00 -7.70
C GLU A 44 -4.64 -2.59 -7.45
N PHE A 45 -4.49 -1.72 -8.45
CA PHE A 45 -4.94 -0.33 -8.41
C PHE A 45 -6.40 -0.24 -8.84
N ASP A 46 -7.13 0.71 -8.27
CA ASP A 46 -8.47 1.04 -8.70
C ASP A 46 -8.50 1.54 -10.16
N ALA A 47 -9.70 1.59 -10.76
CA ALA A 47 -9.85 1.91 -12.18
C ALA A 47 -9.47 3.37 -12.50
N MET A 48 -9.70 4.30 -11.57
CA MET A 48 -9.39 5.72 -11.78
C MET A 48 -7.87 5.94 -11.74
N THR A 49 -7.20 5.39 -10.74
CA THR A 49 -5.73 5.39 -10.62
C THR A 49 -5.09 4.72 -11.84
N THR A 50 -5.64 3.58 -12.29
CA THR A 50 -5.18 2.90 -13.49
C THR A 50 -5.30 3.80 -14.73
N ALA A 51 -6.44 4.49 -14.89
CA ALA A 51 -6.63 5.39 -16.02
C ALA A 51 -5.62 6.54 -16.01
N TYR A 52 -5.35 7.10 -14.84
CA TYR A 52 -4.35 8.16 -14.63
C TYR A 52 -2.93 7.68 -14.95
N MET A 53 -2.53 6.48 -14.49
CA MET A 53 -1.22 5.89 -14.81
C MET A 53 -1.00 5.68 -16.31
N LEU A 54 -2.08 5.45 -17.06
CA LEU A 54 -2.04 5.20 -18.51
C LEU A 54 -2.27 6.46 -19.35
N ASP A 55 -2.47 7.61 -18.71
CA ASP A 55 -2.68 8.87 -19.41
C ASP A 55 -1.37 9.35 -20.04
N GLY A 56 -1.39 9.62 -21.34
CA GLY A 56 -0.21 10.00 -22.12
C GLY A 56 0.69 8.84 -22.55
N GLU A 57 0.43 7.60 -22.13
CA GLU A 57 1.22 6.43 -22.53
C GLU A 57 0.89 5.97 -23.95
N ASP A 58 1.92 5.58 -24.71
CA ASP A 58 1.75 5.00 -26.04
C ASP A 58 1.32 3.53 -25.97
N ARG A 59 0.01 3.33 -26.03
CA ARG A 59 -0.58 1.98 -25.98
C ARG A 59 -0.27 1.09 -27.19
N SER A 60 0.36 1.63 -28.22
CA SER A 60 0.83 0.85 -29.37
C SER A 60 2.22 0.25 -29.17
N ASP A 61 2.99 0.75 -28.18
CA ASP A 61 4.29 0.17 -27.80
C ASP A 61 4.08 -1.14 -27.04
N PRO A 62 4.52 -2.29 -27.54
CA PRO A 62 4.41 -3.57 -26.85
C PRO A 62 5.19 -3.63 -25.53
N ASN A 63 6.14 -2.71 -25.30
CA ASN A 63 6.94 -2.63 -24.08
C ASN A 63 6.41 -1.61 -23.07
N MET A 64 5.36 -0.87 -23.38
CA MET A 64 4.85 0.23 -22.57
C MET A 64 4.61 -0.20 -21.11
N LEU A 65 3.90 -1.30 -20.88
CA LEU A 65 3.61 -1.77 -19.51
C LEU A 65 4.88 -2.16 -18.74
N LYS A 66 5.86 -2.76 -19.42
CA LYS A 66 7.14 -3.10 -18.81
C LYS A 66 7.94 -1.85 -18.42
N GLN A 67 7.99 -0.84 -19.30
CA GLN A 67 8.66 0.43 -19.02
C GLN A 67 7.97 1.15 -17.88
N LEU A 68 6.64 1.19 -17.88
CA LEU A 68 5.85 1.81 -16.81
C LEU A 68 6.06 1.10 -15.47
N ALA A 69 6.09 -0.25 -15.42
CA ALA A 69 6.41 -1.01 -14.22
C ALA A 69 7.76 -0.62 -13.61
N HIS A 70 8.80 -0.52 -14.44
CA HIS A 70 10.12 -0.09 -13.99
C HIS A 70 10.13 1.35 -13.48
N SER A 71 9.46 2.27 -14.19
CA SER A 71 9.35 3.68 -13.77
C SER A 71 8.64 3.80 -12.42
N ILE A 72 7.54 3.07 -12.21
CA ILE A 72 6.82 3.05 -10.93
C ILE A 72 7.75 2.52 -9.82
N ALA A 73 8.44 1.40 -10.04
CA ALA A 73 9.33 0.82 -9.05
C ALA A 73 10.50 1.75 -8.67
N GLU A 74 11.07 2.47 -9.65
CA GLU A 74 12.11 3.46 -9.41
C GLU A 74 11.59 4.66 -8.60
N ASN A 75 10.40 5.16 -8.92
CA ASN A 75 9.78 6.28 -8.20
C ASN A 75 9.46 5.91 -6.74
N MET A 76 9.04 4.67 -6.48
CA MET A 76 8.76 4.19 -5.12
C MET A 76 10.00 4.04 -4.24
N LEU A 77 11.21 4.01 -4.83
CA LEU A 77 12.46 3.84 -4.07
C LEU A 77 12.65 4.91 -3.00
N SER A 78 12.36 6.17 -3.33
CA SER A 78 12.49 7.30 -2.39
C SER A 78 11.55 7.22 -1.20
N SER A 79 10.40 6.54 -1.38
CA SER A 79 9.37 6.32 -0.36
C SER A 79 9.47 4.93 0.26
N HIS A 80 10.65 4.28 0.21
CA HIS A 80 10.90 2.94 0.77
C HIS A 80 9.88 1.89 0.27
N TYR A 81 9.40 2.03 -0.96
CA TYR A 81 8.32 1.21 -1.55
C TYR A 81 7.05 1.21 -0.67
N PHE A 82 6.77 2.30 0.06
CA PHE A 82 5.68 2.42 1.03
C PHE A 82 5.65 1.29 2.08
N THR A 83 6.76 0.59 2.27
CA THR A 83 6.84 -0.66 3.02
C THR A 83 7.77 -0.50 4.22
N TYR A 84 7.22 -0.62 5.42
CA TYR A 84 7.90 -0.39 6.69
C TYR A 84 7.88 -1.67 7.51
N PHE A 85 9.01 -2.40 7.51
CA PHE A 85 9.17 -3.67 8.21
C PHE A 85 10.09 -3.48 9.41
N TYR A 86 9.71 -4.02 10.56
CA TYR A 86 10.43 -3.85 11.81
C TYR A 86 10.63 -5.17 12.52
N GLN A 87 11.78 -5.30 13.20
CA GLN A 87 12.06 -6.28 14.23
C GLN A 87 12.11 -5.55 15.58
N GLY A 88 11.07 -5.70 16.40
CA GLY A 88 10.86 -4.80 17.52
C GLY A 88 10.77 -3.35 17.06
N GLU A 89 11.69 -2.49 17.52
CA GLU A 89 11.77 -1.09 17.09
C GLU A 89 12.82 -0.86 15.98
N ASN A 90 13.54 -1.92 15.54
CA ASN A 90 14.59 -1.78 14.54
C ASN A 90 14.03 -1.90 13.13
N PRO A 91 14.21 -0.89 12.25
CA PRO A 91 13.77 -0.98 10.86
C PRO A 91 14.63 -1.96 10.07
N ILE A 92 13.96 -2.79 9.29
CA ILE A 92 14.58 -3.75 8.37
C ILE A 92 14.77 -3.07 7.03
N LYS A 93 15.98 -3.18 6.47
CA LYS A 93 16.33 -2.55 5.20
C LYS A 93 16.11 -3.49 4.03
N TYR A 94 15.70 -2.91 2.91
CA TYR A 94 15.53 -3.57 1.62
C TYR A 94 16.68 -3.29 0.68
N ARG A 95 16.84 -4.15 -0.32
CA ARG A 95 17.52 -3.85 -1.59
C ARG A 95 16.54 -3.18 -2.53
N LYS A 96 17.00 -2.79 -3.71
CA LYS A 96 16.10 -2.32 -4.77
C LYS A 96 15.12 -3.43 -5.15
N ALA A 97 13.87 -3.03 -5.44
CA ALA A 97 12.90 -3.95 -6.03
C ALA A 97 13.42 -4.51 -7.35
N ILE A 98 13.12 -5.78 -7.60
CA ILE A 98 13.51 -6.49 -8.81
C ILE A 98 12.28 -7.08 -9.50
N ASP A 99 12.44 -7.35 -10.79
CA ASP A 99 11.42 -7.96 -11.65
C ASP A 99 10.04 -7.30 -11.61
N PRO A 100 9.95 -5.94 -11.68
CA PRO A 100 8.66 -5.28 -11.70
C PRO A 100 7.89 -5.63 -12.98
N ASP A 101 6.65 -6.06 -12.81
CA ASP A 101 5.72 -6.43 -13.88
C ASP A 101 4.38 -5.71 -13.68
N LEU A 102 3.83 -5.14 -14.74
CA LEU A 102 2.54 -4.48 -14.74
C LEU A 102 1.61 -5.15 -15.74
N THR A 103 0.46 -5.58 -15.28
CA THR A 103 -0.56 -6.18 -16.13
C THR A 103 -1.86 -5.41 -16.04
N LEU A 104 -2.66 -5.43 -17.11
CA LEU A 104 -3.97 -4.80 -17.16
C LEU A 104 -5.05 -5.88 -17.31
N LYS A 105 -6.04 -5.84 -16.42
CA LYS A 105 -7.19 -6.72 -16.49
C LYS A 105 -8.46 -5.98 -16.07
N ARG A 106 -9.48 -5.98 -16.94
CA ARG A 106 -10.79 -5.36 -16.68
C ARG A 106 -10.71 -3.89 -16.21
N GLY A 107 -9.78 -3.13 -16.78
CA GLY A 107 -9.62 -1.71 -16.46
C GLY A 107 -8.86 -1.41 -15.16
N LYS A 108 -8.30 -2.43 -14.52
CA LYS A 108 -7.42 -2.30 -13.35
C LYS A 108 -6.02 -2.74 -13.70
N ALA A 109 -5.02 -2.00 -13.22
CA ALA A 109 -3.61 -2.35 -13.29
C ALA A 109 -3.22 -3.18 -12.07
N THR A 110 -2.37 -4.17 -12.27
CA THR A 110 -1.76 -4.94 -11.18
C THR A 110 -0.25 -4.90 -11.33
N LEU A 111 0.42 -4.25 -10.38
CA LEU A 111 1.87 -4.24 -10.25
C LEU A 111 2.33 -5.42 -9.39
N ARG A 112 3.38 -6.09 -9.84
CA ARG A 112 4.07 -7.16 -9.10
C ARG A 112 5.55 -6.85 -9.03
N PHE A 113 6.17 -7.13 -7.91
CA PHE A 113 7.61 -6.97 -7.75
C PHE A 113 8.13 -7.75 -6.55
N ASP A 114 9.38 -8.17 -6.62
CA ASP A 114 10.10 -8.70 -5.48
C ASP A 114 10.83 -7.57 -4.73
N LEU A 115 10.77 -7.61 -3.41
CA LEU A 115 11.45 -6.68 -2.51
C LEU A 115 12.38 -7.44 -1.57
N PRO A 116 13.61 -7.74 -2.01
CA PRO A 116 14.56 -8.50 -1.20
C PRO A 116 15.02 -7.72 0.03
N LEU A 117 15.15 -8.37 1.18
CA LEU A 117 15.77 -7.78 2.34
C LEU A 117 17.26 -7.52 2.09
N ALA A 118 17.83 -6.46 2.67
CA ALA A 118 19.25 -6.18 2.59
C ALA A 118 20.10 -7.30 3.21
N LYS A 119 19.57 -7.93 4.27
CA LYS A 119 20.09 -9.13 4.93
C LYS A 119 18.94 -10.06 5.28
N PRO A 120 19.10 -11.38 5.17
CA PRO A 120 18.11 -12.31 5.69
C PRO A 120 17.82 -12.06 7.17
N LEU A 121 16.55 -12.19 7.54
CA LEU A 121 16.07 -11.95 8.89
C LEU A 121 15.77 -13.28 9.58
N PRO A 122 16.52 -13.68 10.63
CA PRO A 122 16.26 -14.91 11.36
C PRO A 122 14.87 -14.95 11.99
N LEU A 123 14.23 -16.12 11.98
CA LEU A 123 12.87 -16.32 12.53
C LEU A 123 12.83 -16.51 14.06
N ASP A 124 13.98 -16.61 14.72
CA ASP A 124 14.11 -16.61 16.17
C ASP A 124 13.94 -15.24 16.81
N SER A 125 13.58 -14.28 16.01
CA SER A 125 13.55 -12.87 16.33
C SER A 125 12.23 -12.45 16.95
N ASP A 126 12.30 -11.56 17.93
CA ASP A 126 11.14 -10.91 18.54
C ASP A 126 10.28 -10.15 17.52
N LYS A 127 8.97 -10.26 17.71
CA LYS A 127 7.91 -9.40 17.18
C LYS A 127 8.20 -8.69 15.84
N LEU A 128 7.96 -9.39 14.76
CA LEU A 128 8.03 -8.80 13.43
C LEU A 128 6.74 -8.03 13.13
N LYS A 129 6.89 -6.80 12.65
CA LYS A 129 5.78 -5.90 12.34
C LYS A 129 5.97 -5.31 10.95
N LEU A 130 4.99 -5.49 10.07
CA LEU A 130 4.97 -4.90 8.72
C LEU A 130 3.78 -3.95 8.56
N LEU A 131 4.07 -2.76 8.05
CA LEU A 131 3.08 -1.77 7.63
C LEU A 131 3.36 -1.42 6.17
N ILE A 132 2.31 -1.24 5.38
CA ILE A 132 2.41 -0.76 4.00
C ILE A 132 1.43 0.39 3.85
N PHE A 133 1.95 1.60 3.63
CA PHE A 133 1.13 2.80 3.56
C PHE A 133 1.85 3.96 2.88
N ASP A 134 1.08 4.83 2.28
CA ASP A 134 1.52 6.16 1.85
C ASP A 134 1.51 7.11 3.05
N PRO A 135 2.65 7.69 3.45
CA PRO A 135 2.73 8.61 4.59
C PRO A 135 1.71 9.77 4.53
N THR A 136 1.42 10.26 3.34
CA THR A 136 0.49 11.39 3.14
C THR A 136 -0.99 10.97 3.10
N TYR A 137 -1.27 9.65 3.10
CA TYR A 137 -2.63 9.11 2.93
C TYR A 137 -3.31 9.53 1.62
N TYR A 138 -2.53 9.90 0.60
CA TYR A 138 -3.06 10.11 -0.73
C TYR A 138 -3.55 8.80 -1.35
N VAL A 139 -2.85 7.72 -1.05
CA VAL A 139 -3.17 6.35 -1.45
C VAL A 139 -3.57 5.52 -0.23
N ASP A 140 -4.78 4.97 -0.23
CA ASP A 140 -5.19 3.94 0.73
C ASP A 140 -4.69 2.58 0.25
N MET A 141 -3.84 1.95 1.04
CA MET A 141 -3.23 0.66 0.76
C MET A 141 -3.71 -0.37 1.79
N SER A 142 -4.42 -1.40 1.35
CA SER A 142 -5.03 -2.34 2.29
C SER A 142 -5.02 -3.79 1.81
N TRP A 143 -4.94 -4.73 2.77
CA TRP A 143 -5.30 -6.13 2.57
C TRP A 143 -6.79 -6.30 2.88
N ASN A 144 -7.54 -7.01 2.05
CA ASN A 144 -8.95 -7.26 2.32
C ASN A 144 -9.13 -8.12 3.57
N SER A 145 -8.22 -9.07 3.77
CA SER A 145 -8.19 -9.96 4.93
C SER A 145 -6.77 -10.49 5.19
N ALA A 146 -6.57 -11.20 6.30
CA ALA A 146 -5.32 -11.89 6.58
C ALA A 146 -4.99 -12.99 5.54
N GLU A 147 -5.97 -13.45 4.76
CA GLU A 147 -5.78 -14.43 3.68
C GLU A 147 -5.04 -13.86 2.46
N ASP A 148 -4.95 -12.52 2.34
CA ASP A 148 -4.14 -11.86 1.32
C ASP A 148 -2.65 -11.79 1.69
N ILE A 149 -2.28 -12.33 2.86
CA ILE A 149 -0.91 -12.39 3.35
C ILE A 149 -0.49 -13.86 3.43
N HIS A 150 0.51 -14.23 2.65
CA HIS A 150 0.97 -15.60 2.51
C HIS A 150 2.37 -15.75 3.08
N LEU A 151 2.58 -16.79 3.87
CA LEU A 151 3.90 -17.23 4.28
C LEU A 151 4.41 -18.27 3.29
N ASP A 152 5.72 -18.38 3.12
CA ASP A 152 6.33 -19.55 2.49
C ASP A 152 5.89 -20.83 3.24
N ASP A 153 5.53 -21.89 2.50
CA ASP A 153 4.95 -23.12 3.05
C ASP A 153 5.86 -23.82 4.08
N SER A 154 7.15 -23.52 4.06
CA SER A 154 8.13 -24.06 5.01
C SER A 154 8.17 -23.32 6.34
N MET A 155 7.57 -22.12 6.43
CA MET A 155 7.58 -21.29 7.64
C MET A 155 6.52 -21.75 8.66
N GLN A 156 6.93 -21.91 9.90
CA GLN A 156 6.02 -22.22 11.03
C GLN A 156 5.69 -20.93 11.80
N CYS A 157 5.09 -19.97 11.10
CA CYS A 157 4.72 -18.68 11.67
C CYS A 157 3.20 -18.46 11.61
N LYS A 158 2.71 -17.54 12.43
CA LYS A 158 1.31 -17.08 12.42
C LYS A 158 1.26 -15.63 12.03
N ILE A 159 0.25 -15.28 11.23
CA ILE A 159 -0.04 -13.90 10.88
C ILE A 159 -1.21 -13.40 11.70
N ARG A 160 -1.07 -12.18 12.21
CA ARG A 160 -2.14 -11.43 12.84
C ARG A 160 -2.24 -10.06 12.19
N LEU A 161 -3.38 -9.77 11.58
CA LEU A 161 -3.66 -8.49 10.93
C LEU A 161 -4.54 -7.65 11.85
N GLU A 162 -4.06 -6.47 12.24
CA GLU A 162 -4.79 -5.47 12.99
C GLU A 162 -5.29 -4.37 12.06
N LYS A 163 -6.56 -4.00 12.21
CA LYS A 163 -7.17 -2.89 11.47
C LYS A 163 -6.82 -1.56 12.14
N PRO A 164 -6.71 -0.46 11.36
CA PRO A 164 -6.56 0.87 11.92
C PRO A 164 -7.80 1.24 12.75
N ASN A 165 -7.59 2.07 13.76
CA ASN A 165 -8.67 2.58 14.62
C ASN A 165 -8.53 4.09 14.81
N PRO A 166 -8.65 4.90 13.75
CA PRO A 166 -8.56 6.35 13.85
C PRO A 166 -9.76 6.90 14.64
N THR A 167 -9.53 7.98 15.38
CA THR A 167 -10.60 8.69 16.08
C THR A 167 -11.50 9.44 15.09
N ALA A 168 -12.71 9.84 15.52
CA ALA A 168 -13.60 10.64 14.69
C ALA A 168 -12.98 12.00 14.30
N GLU A 169 -12.14 12.58 15.15
CA GLU A 169 -11.41 13.81 14.89
C GLU A 169 -10.33 13.61 13.80
N GLN A 170 -9.56 12.52 13.89
CA GLN A 170 -8.55 12.15 12.87
C GLN A 170 -9.20 11.89 11.51
N MET A 171 -10.35 11.19 11.50
CA MET A 171 -11.11 10.98 10.27
C MET A 171 -11.62 12.30 9.69
N ALA A 172 -12.19 13.17 10.53
CA ALA A 172 -12.69 14.48 10.10
C ALA A 172 -11.55 15.36 9.54
N TYR A 173 -10.37 15.31 10.16
CA TYR A 173 -9.19 16.01 9.69
C TYR A 173 -8.77 15.51 8.29
N ALA A 174 -8.60 14.21 8.09
CA ALA A 174 -8.22 13.65 6.80
C ALA A 174 -9.24 13.98 5.69
N MET A 175 -10.53 13.94 6.01
CA MET A 175 -11.61 14.28 5.07
C MET A 175 -11.68 15.78 4.74
N ALA A 176 -11.14 16.65 5.56
CA ALA A 176 -11.17 18.11 5.38
C ALA A 176 -9.94 18.64 4.65
N LEU A 177 -8.92 17.83 4.42
CA LEU A 177 -7.71 18.26 3.72
C LEU A 177 -8.02 18.66 2.27
N PRO A 178 -7.47 19.77 1.76
CA PRO A 178 -7.50 20.08 0.33
C PRO A 178 -6.83 18.98 -0.51
N ILE A 179 -7.23 18.88 -1.78
CA ILE A 179 -6.69 17.86 -2.71
C ILE A 179 -5.18 18.00 -2.95
N ASP A 180 -4.68 19.22 -2.82
CA ASP A 180 -3.27 19.59 -2.97
C ASP A 180 -2.55 19.77 -1.63
N ALA A 181 -3.16 19.31 -0.52
CA ALA A 181 -2.51 19.35 0.77
C ALA A 181 -1.31 18.42 0.81
N ASP A 182 -0.27 18.87 1.48
CA ASP A 182 0.89 18.08 1.87
C ASP A 182 0.80 17.85 3.40
N PRO A 183 0.04 16.85 3.84
CA PRO A 183 -0.15 16.60 5.26
C PRO A 183 1.12 16.03 5.90
N ASP A 184 1.15 16.04 7.23
CA ASP A 184 2.20 15.41 8.01
C ASP A 184 2.37 13.94 7.59
N ASP A 185 3.61 13.48 7.41
CA ASP A 185 4.00 12.10 7.05
C ASP A 185 3.45 11.02 8.02
N ALA A 186 2.94 11.43 9.17
CA ALA A 186 2.27 10.54 10.13
C ALA A 186 0.81 10.24 9.79
N LEU A 187 0.18 10.99 8.87
CA LEU A 187 -1.25 10.84 8.58
C LEU A 187 -1.58 9.43 8.08
N GLY A 188 -0.85 8.94 7.11
CA GLY A 188 -1.07 7.60 6.53
C GLY A 188 -0.98 6.48 7.57
N GLN A 189 -0.09 6.62 8.56
CA GLN A 189 0.06 5.62 9.61
C GLN A 189 -1.21 5.44 10.46
N LEU A 190 -2.03 6.50 10.64
CA LEU A 190 -3.28 6.42 11.41
C LEU A 190 -4.33 5.54 10.75
N PHE A 191 -4.28 5.39 9.42
CA PHE A 191 -5.23 4.64 8.61
C PHE A 191 -4.68 3.30 8.13
N THR A 192 -3.45 2.94 8.54
CA THR A 192 -2.74 1.76 8.10
C THR A 192 -3.09 0.53 8.92
N GLN A 193 -3.29 -0.59 8.23
CA GLN A 193 -3.31 -1.90 8.87
C GLN A 193 -1.90 -2.29 9.34
N THR A 194 -1.82 -3.01 10.45
CA THR A 194 -0.56 -3.54 10.96
C THR A 194 -0.57 -5.05 10.91
N MET A 195 0.39 -5.63 10.18
CA MET A 195 0.62 -7.07 10.16
C MET A 195 1.71 -7.43 11.14
N TYR A 196 1.42 -8.41 12.00
CA TYR A 196 2.39 -9.05 12.89
C TYR A 196 2.67 -10.46 12.40
N ILE A 197 3.94 -10.83 12.43
CA ILE A 197 4.40 -12.19 12.12
C ILE A 197 5.00 -12.75 13.41
N ASP A 198 4.45 -13.87 13.85
CA ASP A 198 4.85 -14.56 15.06
C ASP A 198 5.39 -15.95 14.68
N CYS A 199 6.71 -16.12 14.82
CA CYS A 199 7.45 -17.31 14.42
C CYS A 199 8.05 -18.01 15.64
N HIS A 200 7.22 -18.32 16.63
CA HIS A 200 7.73 -19.09 17.77
C HIS A 200 8.00 -20.53 17.34
N SER A 201 9.23 -20.98 17.50
CA SER A 201 9.54 -22.41 17.52
C SER A 201 8.74 -23.03 18.66
N ASN A 202 7.84 -23.97 18.33
CA ASN A 202 7.27 -24.82 19.36
C ASN A 202 8.43 -25.60 20.01
N GLU A 203 8.87 -25.17 21.20
CA GLU A 203 9.62 -26.01 22.11
C GLU A 203 8.71 -27.12 22.64
#